data_2547a4ee44d3170dfbf0c19376aaf8a8
#
_entry.id   2547a4ee44d3170dfbf0c19376aaf8a8
#
_cell.length_a   1.000
_cell.length_b   1.000
_cell.length_c   1.000
_cell.angle_alpha   90.00
_cell.angle_beta   90.00
_cell.angle_gamma   90.00
#
_symmetry.space_group_name_H-M   'P 1'
#
loop_
_entity.id
_entity.type
_entity.pdbx_description
1 polymer ?
#
loop_
_entity_poly.entity_id
_entity_poly.type
_entity_poly.pdbx_seq_one_letter_code
_entity_poly.pdbx_strand_id
1 'polypeptide(L)'
;MESLVAEFLAFRLADDRIERRSKNGSKDRGDITGVKTIRGGRVVIEVKDTKRDNLPGWIREAEVERGNDDACIGVVAHKKHGTGNPADQYVSMTLETFARLLLGGEPL
;
A
#
# COMPACT_ATOMS: atom_id res chain seq x y z
N MET A 1 -1.10 3.94 -12.65
CA MET A 1 -1.09 4.53 -11.30
C MET A 1 -0.12 3.86 -10.33
N GLU A 2 0.11 2.59 -10.45
CA GLU A 2 1.06 1.89 -9.59
C GLU A 2 2.47 2.48 -9.64
N SER A 3 2.98 2.76 -10.84
CA SER A 3 4.29 3.38 -11.01
C SER A 3 4.35 4.78 -10.42
N LEU A 4 3.27 5.58 -10.57
CA LEU A 4 3.22 6.92 -9.99
C LEU A 4 3.25 6.90 -8.48
N VAL A 5 2.54 5.97 -7.86
CA VAL A 5 2.54 5.82 -6.40
C VAL A 5 3.93 5.40 -5.92
N ALA A 6 4.53 4.42 -6.57
CA ALA A 6 5.87 3.94 -6.20
C ALA A 6 6.92 5.05 -6.32
N GLU A 7 6.91 5.78 -7.43
CA GLU A 7 7.86 6.88 -7.68
C GLU A 7 7.67 8.00 -6.65
N PHE A 8 6.43 8.36 -6.34
CA PHE A 8 6.14 9.39 -5.34
C PHE A 8 6.68 9.00 -3.97
N LEU A 9 6.42 7.77 -3.54
CA LEU A 9 6.88 7.30 -2.23
C LEU A 9 8.40 7.21 -2.18
N ALA A 10 9.03 6.70 -3.23
CA ALA A 10 10.49 6.62 -3.30
C ALA A 10 11.13 8.00 -3.17
N PHE A 11 10.58 8.99 -3.85
CA PHE A 11 11.07 10.36 -3.78
C PHE A 11 10.85 10.97 -2.39
N ARG A 12 9.63 10.88 -1.85
CA ARG A 12 9.28 11.51 -0.57
C ARG A 12 10.00 10.86 0.61
N LEU A 13 10.22 9.56 0.55
CA LEU A 13 10.89 8.83 1.63
C LEU A 13 12.41 8.69 1.39
N ALA A 14 12.89 9.23 0.28
CA ALA A 14 14.30 9.12 -0.13
C ALA A 14 14.80 7.67 -0.09
N ASP A 15 14.01 6.77 -0.65
CA ASP A 15 14.29 5.33 -0.64
C ASP A 15 14.05 4.74 -2.02
N ASP A 16 15.12 4.52 -2.77
CA ASP A 16 15.07 3.99 -4.14
C ASP A 16 14.76 2.49 -4.20
N ARG A 17 14.66 1.81 -3.07
CA ARG A 17 14.22 0.42 -3.00
C ARG A 17 12.70 0.27 -3.16
N ILE A 18 11.97 1.37 -3.02
CA ILE A 18 10.52 1.38 -3.23
C ILE A 18 10.26 1.34 -4.73
N GLU A 19 9.57 0.29 -5.16
CA GLU A 19 9.29 0.11 -6.58
C GLU A 19 8.01 -0.68 -6.79
N ARG A 20 7.50 -0.62 -8.01
CA ARG A 20 6.38 -1.43 -8.43
C ARG A 20 6.79 -2.90 -8.36
N ARG A 21 5.95 -3.73 -7.75
CA ARG A 21 6.22 -5.16 -7.62
C ARG A 21 5.89 -5.88 -8.94
N SER A 22 6.83 -6.68 -9.43
CA SER A 22 6.57 -7.62 -10.51
C SER A 22 5.78 -8.80 -9.96
N LYS A 23 4.75 -9.22 -10.69
CA LYS A 23 3.93 -10.39 -10.28
C LYS A 23 4.69 -11.66 -10.60
N ASN A 24 5.23 -12.29 -9.57
CA ASN A 24 5.90 -13.58 -9.65
C ASN A 24 5.24 -14.54 -8.67
N GLY A 25 4.87 -15.73 -9.15
CA GLY A 25 4.27 -16.76 -8.32
C GLY A 25 2.75 -16.63 -8.23
N SER A 26 2.15 -17.51 -7.41
CA SER A 26 0.71 -17.69 -7.32
C SER A 26 0.03 -16.83 -6.25
N LYS A 27 0.79 -16.22 -5.36
CA LYS A 27 0.25 -15.41 -4.26
C LYS A 27 0.42 -13.93 -4.54
N ASP A 28 -0.67 -13.18 -4.41
CA ASP A 28 -0.64 -11.74 -4.49
C ASP A 28 -0.08 -11.16 -3.19
N ARG A 29 0.96 -10.34 -3.31
CA ARG A 29 1.65 -9.69 -2.19
C ARG A 29 1.58 -8.17 -2.28
N GLY A 30 0.65 -7.65 -3.08
CA GLY A 30 0.48 -6.22 -3.29
C GLY A 30 1.23 -5.70 -4.51
N ASP A 31 1.00 -4.44 -4.81
CA ASP A 31 1.46 -3.81 -6.06
C ASP A 31 2.79 -3.08 -5.92
N ILE A 32 3.19 -2.75 -4.71
CA ILE A 32 4.40 -1.97 -4.43
C ILE A 32 5.22 -2.68 -3.35
N THR A 33 6.51 -2.76 -3.56
CA THR A 33 7.45 -3.38 -2.63
C THR A 33 8.43 -2.36 -2.06
N GLY A 34 9.04 -2.69 -0.93
CA GLY A 34 10.10 -1.87 -0.33
C GLY A 34 9.60 -0.83 0.67
N VAL A 35 8.30 -0.72 0.86
CA VAL A 35 7.74 0.26 1.80
C VAL A 35 7.80 -0.29 3.22
N LYS A 36 8.33 0.52 4.13
CA LYS A 36 8.46 0.15 5.55
C LYS A 36 7.99 1.28 6.44
N THR A 37 7.50 0.91 7.63
CA THR A 37 7.22 1.87 8.68
C THR A 37 8.52 2.42 9.26
N ILE A 38 8.40 3.41 10.14
CA ILE A 38 9.56 4.03 10.80
C ILE A 38 10.38 3.01 11.61
N ARG A 39 9.75 1.93 12.07
CA ARG A 39 10.43 0.85 12.81
C ARG A 39 10.81 -0.34 11.94
N GLY A 40 10.66 -0.23 10.63
CA GLY A 40 11.08 -1.25 9.69
C GLY A 40 10.05 -2.33 9.41
N GLY A 41 8.79 -2.17 9.86
CA GLY A 41 7.71 -3.10 9.54
C GLY A 41 7.30 -2.96 8.07
N ARG A 42 7.13 -4.10 7.38
CA ARG A 42 6.77 -4.06 5.96
C ARG A 42 5.33 -3.63 5.77
N VAL A 43 5.12 -2.79 4.75
CA VAL A 43 3.81 -2.28 4.36
C VAL A 43 3.48 -2.80 2.98
N VAL A 44 2.33 -3.48 2.86
CA VAL A 44 1.76 -3.88 1.58
C VAL A 44 0.84 -2.77 1.10
N ILE A 45 0.97 -2.40 -0.16
CA ILE A 45 0.11 -1.40 -0.78
C ILE A 45 -0.58 -2.02 -1.99
N GLU A 46 -1.92 -2.08 -1.94
CA GLU A 46 -2.77 -2.39 -3.09
C GLU A 46 -3.16 -1.09 -3.77
N VAL A 47 -3.00 -1.02 -5.08
CA VAL A 47 -3.31 0.20 -5.84
C VAL A 47 -4.58 -0.01 -6.65
N LYS A 48 -5.55 0.90 -6.52
CA LYS A 48 -6.82 0.86 -7.25
C LYS A 48 -7.05 2.15 -8.02
N ASP A 49 -7.22 1.99 -9.32
CA ASP A 49 -7.52 3.08 -10.25
C ASP A 49 -8.80 2.72 -11.01
N THR A 50 -9.92 2.76 -10.32
CA THR A 50 -11.22 2.37 -10.86
C THR A 50 -12.22 3.51 -10.73
N LYS A 51 -13.26 3.49 -11.57
CA LYS A 51 -14.32 4.50 -11.54
C LYS A 51 -15.30 4.28 -10.40
N ARG A 52 -15.46 3.04 -9.94
CA ARG A 52 -16.39 2.69 -8.87
C ARG A 52 -15.63 2.25 -7.64
N ASP A 53 -16.04 2.78 -6.51
CA ASP A 53 -15.46 2.42 -5.24
C ASP A 53 -16.04 1.09 -4.75
N ASN A 54 -15.17 0.25 -4.21
CA ASN A 54 -15.54 -0.95 -3.49
C ASN A 54 -14.59 -1.08 -2.30
N LEU A 55 -14.61 -0.07 -1.45
CA LEU A 55 -13.64 0.04 -0.37
C LEU A 55 -13.61 -1.19 0.55
N PRO A 56 -14.75 -1.76 0.99
CA PRO A 56 -14.69 -2.97 1.81
C PRO A 56 -13.98 -4.14 1.13
N GLY A 57 -14.22 -4.33 -0.17
CA GLY A 57 -13.56 -5.39 -0.95
C GLY A 57 -12.08 -5.13 -1.11
N TRP A 58 -11.69 -3.89 -1.38
CA TRP A 58 -10.29 -3.51 -1.51
C TRP A 58 -9.52 -3.71 -0.21
N ILE A 59 -10.11 -3.36 0.92
CA ILE A 59 -9.49 -3.54 2.23
C ILE A 59 -9.30 -5.03 2.54
N ARG A 60 -10.27 -5.87 2.18
CA ARG A 60 -10.13 -7.33 2.32
C ARG A 60 -8.97 -7.86 1.45
N GLU A 61 -8.86 -7.38 0.20
CA GLU A 61 -7.74 -7.75 -0.66
C GLU A 61 -6.40 -7.37 -0.04
N ALA A 62 -6.28 -6.13 0.45
CA ALA A 62 -5.06 -5.66 1.07
C ALA A 62 -4.68 -6.51 2.29
N GLU A 63 -5.66 -6.96 3.07
CA GLU A 63 -5.42 -7.82 4.23
C GLU A 63 -4.94 -9.22 3.81
N VAL A 64 -5.51 -9.79 2.75
CA VAL A 64 -5.05 -11.06 2.21
C VAL A 64 -3.60 -10.94 1.71
N GLU A 65 -3.30 -9.88 0.98
CA GLU A 65 -1.96 -9.63 0.47
C GLU A 65 -0.95 -9.40 1.60
N ARG A 66 -1.36 -8.69 2.66
CA ARG A 66 -0.54 -8.51 3.85
C ARG A 66 -0.16 -9.87 4.45
N GLY A 67 -1.12 -10.77 4.59
CA GLY A 67 -0.88 -12.13 5.09
C GLY A 67 0.04 -12.92 4.17
N ASN A 68 -0.16 -12.82 2.85
CA ASN A 68 0.68 -13.52 1.86
C ASN A 68 2.13 -13.04 1.90
N ASP A 69 2.36 -11.77 2.20
CA ASP A 69 3.70 -11.18 2.27
C ASP A 69 4.28 -11.21 3.68
N ASP A 70 3.54 -11.71 4.64
CA ASP A 70 3.91 -11.69 6.06
C ASP A 70 4.29 -10.29 6.53
N ALA A 71 3.50 -9.31 6.13
CA ALA A 71 3.73 -7.90 6.42
C ALA A 71 2.95 -7.43 7.64
N CYS A 72 3.33 -6.29 8.20
CA CYS A 72 2.69 -5.73 9.38
C CYS A 72 1.46 -4.91 9.04
N ILE A 73 1.47 -4.25 7.88
CA ILE A 73 0.49 -3.23 7.48
C ILE A 73 0.03 -3.54 6.06
N GLY A 74 -1.28 -3.48 5.82
CA GLY A 74 -1.85 -3.54 4.49
C GLY A 74 -2.78 -2.34 4.28
N VAL A 75 -2.54 -1.57 3.22
CA VAL A 75 -3.33 -0.38 2.89
C VAL A 75 -3.71 -0.37 1.42
N VAL A 76 -4.69 0.45 1.08
CA VAL A 76 -5.14 0.65 -0.29
C VAL A 76 -4.86 2.09 -0.70
N ALA A 77 -4.05 2.26 -1.75
CA ALA A 77 -3.88 3.56 -2.40
C ALA A 77 -4.85 3.62 -3.57
N HIS A 78 -5.74 4.61 -3.59
CA HIS A 78 -6.77 4.66 -4.61
C HIS A 78 -6.97 6.05 -5.18
N LYS A 79 -7.49 6.07 -6.40
CA LYS A 79 -7.61 7.26 -7.21
C LYS A 79 -8.60 8.25 -6.62
N LYS A 80 -8.16 9.50 -6.46
CA LYS A 80 -9.05 10.64 -6.28
C LYS A 80 -9.41 11.14 -7.68
N HIS A 81 -10.70 11.11 -8.02
CA HIS A 81 -11.15 11.58 -9.32
C HIS A 81 -10.88 13.09 -9.49
N GLY A 82 -10.49 13.47 -10.69
CA GLY A 82 -10.24 14.88 -11.03
C GLY A 82 -8.80 15.34 -10.88
N THR A 83 -7.88 14.50 -10.42
CA THR A 83 -6.46 14.85 -10.34
C THR A 83 -5.57 13.66 -10.66
N GLY A 84 -4.48 13.93 -11.38
CA GLY A 84 -3.42 12.95 -11.62
C GLY A 84 -2.22 13.10 -10.70
N ASN A 85 -2.26 14.07 -9.78
CA ASN A 85 -1.16 14.30 -8.85
C ASN A 85 -1.09 13.18 -7.83
N PRO A 86 0.01 12.40 -7.77
CA PRO A 86 0.11 11.28 -6.83
C PRO A 86 -0.04 11.71 -5.37
N ALA A 87 0.38 12.91 -5.01
CA ALA A 87 0.26 13.41 -3.64
C ALA A 87 -1.19 13.55 -3.17
N ASP A 88 -2.13 13.70 -4.10
CA ASP A 88 -3.53 13.93 -3.79
C ASP A 88 -4.37 12.65 -3.77
N GLN A 89 -3.79 11.53 -4.13
CA GLN A 89 -4.50 10.26 -4.11
C GLN A 89 -4.77 9.82 -2.65
N TYR A 90 -5.77 8.97 -2.47
CA TYR A 90 -6.19 8.56 -1.13
C TYR A 90 -5.49 7.28 -0.69
N VAL A 91 -5.29 7.14 0.62
CA VAL A 91 -4.89 5.89 1.24
C VAL A 91 -5.96 5.53 2.27
N SER A 92 -6.51 4.33 2.16
CA SER A 92 -7.55 3.84 3.08
C SER A 92 -7.08 2.58 3.79
N MET A 93 -7.53 2.44 5.01
CA MET A 93 -7.18 1.31 5.87
C MET A 93 -8.21 1.20 6.99
N THR A 94 -8.21 0.08 7.71
CA THR A 94 -9.02 -0.03 8.91
C THR A 94 -8.43 0.79 10.05
N LEU A 95 -9.24 1.07 11.04
CA LEU A 95 -8.75 1.76 12.24
C LEU A 95 -7.69 0.93 12.97
N GLU A 96 -7.83 -0.40 12.98
CA GLU A 96 -6.82 -1.30 13.53
C GLU A 96 -5.48 -1.15 12.82
N THR A 97 -5.51 -1.13 11.48
CA THR A 97 -4.29 -0.93 10.69
C THR A 97 -3.67 0.42 10.96
N PHE A 98 -4.50 1.45 11.07
CA PHE A 98 -4.02 2.80 11.39
C PHE A 98 -3.35 2.84 12.77
N ALA A 99 -3.92 2.19 13.77
CA ALA A 99 -3.31 2.09 15.09
C ALA A 99 -1.94 1.41 15.03
N ARG A 100 -1.82 0.32 14.28
CA ARG A 100 -0.53 -0.36 14.07
C ARG A 100 0.49 0.55 13.40
N LEU A 101 0.05 1.33 12.42
CA LEU A 101 0.92 2.27 11.73
C LEU A 101 1.46 3.32 12.71
N LEU A 102 0.61 3.85 13.58
CA LEU A 102 1.02 4.82 14.60
C LEU A 102 2.00 4.23 15.62
N LEU A 103 1.92 2.93 15.87
CA LEU A 103 2.86 2.20 16.73
C LEU A 103 4.18 1.87 16.00
N GLY A 104 4.30 2.25 14.74
CA GLY A 104 5.48 1.95 13.93
C GLY A 104 5.44 0.61 13.22
N GLY A 105 4.26 -0.03 13.15
CA GLY A 105 4.10 -1.30 12.46
C GLY A 105 4.79 -2.45 13.17
N GLU A 106 4.63 -2.57 14.47
CA GLU A 106 5.20 -3.68 15.23
C GLU A 106 4.71 -5.01 14.67
N PRO A 107 5.57 -6.02 14.53
CA PRO A 107 5.14 -7.37 14.17
C PRO A 107 4.17 -7.92 15.20
N LEU A 108 3.18 -8.65 14.72
CA LEU A 108 2.21 -9.30 15.60
C LEU A 108 2.82 -10.49 16.31
#